data_3449b547cb9dca7c6883e19dbed68f99
#
_entry.id   3449b547cb9dca7c6883e19dbed68f99
#
_cell.length_a   1.000
_cell.length_b   1.000
_cell.length_c   1.000
_cell.angle_alpha   90.00
_cell.angle_beta   90.00
_cell.angle_gamma   90.00
#
_symmetry.space_group_name_H-M   'P 1'
#
loop_
_entity.id
_entity.type
_entity.pdbx_description
1 polymer ?
#
loop_
_entity_poly.entity_id
_entity_poly.type
_entity_poly.pdbx_seq_one_letter_code
_entity_poly.pdbx_strand_id
1 'polypeptide(L)'
;LAQKAFGEWGMSAIWYVLAASIAMIPLAYFAPKIRQTMAVTIPEVVGRRFGHVSSTLTAILSVLSLFCLTSSQIAASGTVVASLTGIPTNVALVIAGAVVIIYTTFGGMIADQISDLIQFAIILVGLAIATPIVISGCGGWEAISEALPPVQLSFTKIGWVTIIGYIFNYFCTFLAGPEMVSRFETAKDEKTAKQAAWLSAVLMAAMSIFPTLLGLAALATMPDLADAGANAMMAVTTAHAPGVIVGVISAAIICATMSSADSNLLCMSTMIMNDLYLKYGGKKLSDKQVITYTRACNVVSAVIAMIISMAGVPIVTMNTFAFGIRCAGPFAAYGLGLIVPKATRNSGIISLIGGTIGFCFWQFLS
;
A
#
# COMPACT_ATOMS: atom_id res chain seq x y z
N LEU A 1 4.78 5.67 -8.39
CA LEU A 1 4.97 5.13 -9.73
C LEU A 1 5.59 6.18 -10.66
N ALA A 2 5.00 7.37 -10.76
CA ALA A 2 5.53 8.46 -11.60
C ALA A 2 6.98 8.82 -11.28
N GLN A 3 7.38 8.86 -10.00
CA GLN A 3 8.77 9.07 -9.60
C GLN A 3 9.73 8.01 -10.18
N LYS A 4 9.33 6.73 -10.20
CA LYS A 4 10.16 5.67 -10.78
C LYS A 4 10.26 5.80 -12.30
N ALA A 5 9.18 6.22 -12.97
CA ALA A 5 9.17 6.47 -14.41
C ALA A 5 10.02 7.70 -14.79
N PHE A 6 9.99 8.73 -13.96
CA PHE A 6 10.87 9.89 -14.09
C PHE A 6 12.35 9.53 -13.91
N GLY A 7 12.66 8.62 -12.99
CA GLY A 7 14.02 8.20 -12.68
C GLY A 7 14.57 7.14 -13.64
N GLU A 8 15.34 6.21 -13.09
CA GLU A 8 16.08 5.22 -13.87
C GLU A 8 15.21 4.19 -14.60
N TRP A 9 13.94 3.99 -14.19
CA TRP A 9 13.11 2.92 -14.72
C TRP A 9 12.45 3.22 -16.06
N GLY A 10 12.16 4.49 -16.35
CA GLY A 10 11.44 4.87 -17.56
C GLY A 10 10.08 4.16 -17.68
N MET A 11 9.76 3.66 -18.88
CA MET A 11 8.55 2.88 -19.16
C MET A 11 8.46 1.59 -18.31
N SER A 12 9.60 1.00 -17.94
CA SER A 12 9.61 -0.19 -17.06
C SER A 12 9.00 0.07 -15.68
N ALA A 13 8.79 1.34 -15.28
CA ALA A 13 8.11 1.67 -14.04
C ALA A 13 6.68 1.11 -13.98
N ILE A 14 6.04 0.85 -15.12
CA ILE A 14 4.74 0.20 -15.19
C ILE A 14 4.69 -1.11 -14.38
N TRP A 15 5.81 -1.84 -14.33
CA TRP A 15 5.94 -3.09 -13.60
C TRP A 15 5.80 -2.94 -12.08
N TYR A 16 5.95 -1.73 -11.55
CA TYR A 16 5.72 -1.51 -10.11
C TYR A 16 4.27 -1.78 -9.68
N VAL A 17 3.29 -1.56 -10.56
CA VAL A 17 1.87 -1.88 -10.30
C VAL A 17 1.39 -3.07 -11.13
N LEU A 18 1.90 -3.26 -12.35
CA LEU A 18 1.54 -4.40 -13.18
C LEU A 18 1.97 -5.73 -12.54
N ALA A 19 3.13 -5.78 -11.87
CA ALA A 19 3.56 -6.94 -11.10
C ALA A 19 2.59 -7.23 -9.93
N ALA A 20 2.08 -6.19 -9.27
CA ALA A 20 1.06 -6.32 -8.24
C ALA A 20 -0.27 -6.85 -8.81
N SER A 21 -0.67 -6.37 -9.99
CA SER A 21 -1.82 -6.90 -10.73
C SER A 21 -1.68 -8.40 -11.03
N ILE A 22 -0.54 -8.83 -11.55
CA ILE A 22 -0.25 -10.24 -11.83
C ILE A 22 -0.27 -11.07 -10.53
N ALA A 23 0.25 -10.52 -9.43
CA ALA A 23 0.24 -11.18 -8.12
C ALA A 23 -1.18 -11.44 -7.59
N MET A 24 -2.18 -10.65 -7.99
CA MET A 24 -3.60 -10.90 -7.65
C MET A 24 -4.16 -12.17 -8.29
N ILE A 25 -3.59 -12.66 -9.38
CA ILE A 25 -4.05 -13.88 -10.06
C ILE A 25 -3.89 -15.13 -9.16
N PRO A 26 -2.68 -15.47 -8.66
CA PRO A 26 -2.56 -16.55 -7.69
C PRO A 26 -3.29 -16.24 -6.38
N LEU A 27 -3.42 -14.98 -5.98
CA LEU A 27 -4.16 -14.60 -4.79
C LEU A 27 -5.65 -14.94 -4.91
N ALA A 28 -6.24 -14.89 -6.12
CA ALA A 28 -7.61 -15.34 -6.37
C ALA A 28 -7.84 -16.84 -6.05
N TYR A 29 -6.78 -17.66 -6.01
CA TYR A 29 -6.86 -19.03 -5.52
C TYR A 29 -6.90 -19.10 -3.99
N PHE A 30 -6.24 -18.19 -3.31
CA PHE A 30 -6.22 -18.12 -1.85
C PHE A 30 -7.46 -17.42 -1.27
N ALA A 31 -8.07 -16.48 -1.99
CA ALA A 31 -9.19 -15.67 -1.51
C ALA A 31 -10.37 -16.52 -0.94
N PRO A 32 -10.85 -17.59 -1.62
CA PRO A 32 -11.87 -18.49 -1.04
C PRO A 32 -11.39 -19.16 0.26
N LYS A 33 -10.13 -19.60 0.32
CA LYS A 33 -9.57 -20.26 1.51
C LYS A 33 -9.46 -19.29 2.68
N ILE A 34 -9.07 -18.05 2.42
CA ILE A 34 -9.04 -16.98 3.41
C ILE A 34 -10.46 -16.76 3.96
N ARG A 35 -11.47 -16.64 3.08
CA ARG A 35 -12.86 -16.46 3.49
C ARG A 35 -13.39 -17.62 4.33
N GLN A 36 -12.99 -18.86 4.02
CA GLN A 36 -13.35 -20.06 4.81
C GLN A 36 -12.80 -20.06 6.23
N THR A 37 -11.72 -19.35 6.51
CA THR A 37 -11.14 -19.31 7.87
C THR A 37 -12.09 -18.67 8.88
N MET A 38 -12.99 -17.78 8.44
CA MET A 38 -13.90 -17.00 9.30
C MET A 38 -13.14 -16.31 10.45
N ALA A 39 -11.88 -16.00 10.25
CA ALA A 39 -11.05 -15.27 11.19
C ALA A 39 -11.22 -13.76 11.00
N VAL A 40 -10.83 -12.99 12.00
CA VAL A 40 -10.86 -11.52 11.95
C VAL A 40 -9.49 -10.96 11.58
N THR A 41 -8.42 -11.74 11.83
CA THR A 41 -7.04 -11.27 11.64
C THR A 41 -6.11 -12.40 11.19
N ILE A 42 -5.05 -12.02 10.46
CA ILE A 42 -3.96 -12.96 10.09
C ILE A 42 -3.33 -13.64 11.32
N PRO A 43 -2.97 -12.91 12.40
CA PRO A 43 -2.44 -13.54 13.62
C PRO A 43 -3.36 -14.59 14.22
N GLU A 44 -4.68 -14.41 14.14
CA GLU A 44 -5.64 -15.40 14.62
C GLU A 44 -5.53 -16.72 13.83
N VAL A 45 -5.47 -16.67 12.50
CA VAL A 45 -5.30 -17.86 11.65
C VAL A 45 -3.99 -18.56 11.96
N VAL A 46 -2.89 -17.81 12.05
CA VAL A 46 -1.57 -18.34 12.41
C VAL A 46 -1.59 -18.94 13.81
N GLY A 47 -2.31 -18.32 14.75
CA GLY A 47 -2.46 -18.81 16.11
C GLY A 47 -3.23 -20.13 16.22
N ARG A 48 -4.32 -20.28 15.46
CA ARG A 48 -5.08 -21.53 15.37
C ARG A 48 -4.21 -22.69 14.85
N ARG A 49 -3.25 -22.38 13.97
CA ARG A 49 -2.41 -23.38 13.31
C ARG A 49 -1.11 -23.67 14.08
N PHE A 50 -0.39 -22.65 14.50
CA PHE A 50 0.98 -22.74 15.04
C PHE A 50 1.10 -22.32 16.50
N GLY A 51 0.01 -21.94 17.14
CA GLY A 51 -0.06 -21.59 18.56
C GLY A 51 0.26 -20.13 18.88
N HIS A 52 0.23 -19.82 20.17
CA HIS A 52 0.24 -18.45 20.69
C HIS A 52 1.48 -17.64 20.30
N VAL A 53 2.67 -18.25 20.36
CA VAL A 53 3.93 -17.56 20.06
C VAL A 53 3.95 -17.07 18.61
N SER A 54 3.59 -17.95 17.67
CA SER A 54 3.52 -17.59 16.24
C SER A 54 2.49 -16.51 15.98
N SER A 55 1.32 -16.57 16.64
CA SER A 55 0.29 -15.52 16.55
C SER A 55 0.81 -14.16 17.00
N THR A 56 1.49 -14.10 18.14
CA THR A 56 2.01 -12.85 18.70
C THR A 56 3.12 -12.26 17.84
N LEU A 57 4.04 -13.10 17.38
CA LEU A 57 5.10 -12.67 16.47
C LEU A 57 4.51 -12.12 15.16
N THR A 58 3.50 -12.81 14.59
CA THR A 58 2.81 -12.33 13.40
C THR A 58 2.12 -10.99 13.64
N ALA A 59 1.45 -10.82 14.79
CA ALA A 59 0.80 -9.55 15.14
C ALA A 59 1.82 -8.40 15.23
N ILE A 60 2.93 -8.60 15.92
CA ILE A 60 3.98 -7.58 16.06
C ILE A 60 4.57 -7.19 14.70
N LEU A 61 4.94 -8.18 13.88
CA LEU A 61 5.54 -7.93 12.56
C LEU A 61 4.55 -7.23 11.61
N SER A 62 3.28 -7.66 11.63
CA SER A 62 2.23 -7.02 10.82
C SER A 62 1.96 -5.58 11.25
N VAL A 63 1.87 -5.32 12.56
CA VAL A 63 1.69 -3.97 13.12
C VAL A 63 2.87 -3.07 12.74
N LEU A 64 4.12 -3.55 12.86
CA LEU A 64 5.31 -2.80 12.46
C LEU A 64 5.28 -2.44 10.97
N SER A 65 4.93 -3.39 10.12
CA SER A 65 4.76 -3.17 8.68
C SER A 65 3.69 -2.11 8.39
N LEU A 66 2.54 -2.18 9.07
CA LEU A 66 1.45 -1.22 8.90
C LEU A 66 1.83 0.19 9.37
N PHE A 67 2.63 0.33 10.43
CA PHE A 67 3.19 1.64 10.82
C PHE A 67 3.99 2.27 9.69
N CYS A 68 4.90 1.52 9.07
CA CYS A 68 5.70 2.02 7.95
C CYS A 68 4.84 2.42 6.75
N LEU A 69 3.83 1.60 6.40
CA LEU A 69 2.91 1.90 5.30
C LEU A 69 2.06 3.13 5.59
N THR A 70 1.46 3.22 6.78
CA THR A 70 0.65 4.39 7.17
C THR A 70 1.48 5.67 7.17
N SER A 71 2.70 5.61 7.71
CA SER A 71 3.61 6.76 7.71
C SER A 71 3.96 7.20 6.29
N SER A 72 4.19 6.26 5.37
CA SER A 72 4.45 6.58 3.96
C SER A 72 3.26 7.24 3.26
N GLN A 73 2.02 6.83 3.59
CA GLN A 73 0.82 7.43 3.02
C GLN A 73 0.57 8.84 3.57
N ILE A 74 0.79 9.07 4.87
CA ILE A 74 0.71 10.41 5.46
C ILE A 74 1.77 11.32 4.85
N ALA A 75 3.01 10.84 4.68
CA ALA A 75 4.07 11.57 4.02
C ALA A 75 3.70 11.97 2.59
N ALA A 76 3.16 11.04 1.80
CA ALA A 76 2.73 11.30 0.43
C ALA A 76 1.59 12.33 0.36
N SER A 77 0.57 12.21 1.23
CA SER A 77 -0.52 13.19 1.32
C SER A 77 -0.01 14.59 1.70
N GLY A 78 0.84 14.65 2.73
CA GLY A 78 1.42 15.92 3.18
C GLY A 78 2.26 16.60 2.11
N THR A 79 3.03 15.85 1.33
CA THR A 79 3.81 16.38 0.21
C THR A 79 2.92 17.02 -0.86
N VAL A 80 1.79 16.39 -1.20
CA VAL A 80 0.81 16.95 -2.15
C VAL A 80 0.17 18.22 -1.60
N VAL A 81 -0.26 18.20 -0.35
CA VAL A 81 -0.84 19.40 0.30
C VAL A 81 0.17 20.54 0.32
N ALA A 82 1.42 20.29 0.69
CA ALA A 82 2.48 21.28 0.70
C ALA A 82 2.73 21.87 -0.70
N SER A 83 2.79 21.03 -1.74
CA SER A 83 3.02 21.49 -3.12
C SER A 83 1.88 22.35 -3.67
N LEU A 84 0.64 22.12 -3.23
CA LEU A 84 -0.52 22.90 -3.68
C LEU A 84 -0.69 24.22 -2.94
N THR A 85 -0.39 24.21 -1.64
CA THR A 85 -0.70 25.35 -0.77
C THR A 85 0.49 26.26 -0.48
N GLY A 86 1.72 25.77 -0.73
CA GLY A 86 2.96 26.46 -0.40
C GLY A 86 3.27 26.51 1.10
N ILE A 87 2.50 25.79 1.95
CA ILE A 87 2.78 25.73 3.39
C ILE A 87 3.97 24.81 3.69
N PRO A 88 4.68 24.98 4.83
CA PRO A 88 5.77 24.09 5.22
C PRO A 88 5.32 22.63 5.28
N THR A 89 6.14 21.72 4.77
CA THR A 89 5.82 20.28 4.66
C THR A 89 5.38 19.67 6.00
N ASN A 90 6.03 20.03 7.11
CA ASN A 90 5.65 19.52 8.44
C ASN A 90 4.22 19.93 8.85
N VAL A 91 3.79 21.14 8.49
CA VAL A 91 2.42 21.60 8.75
C VAL A 91 1.44 20.83 7.87
N ALA A 92 1.77 20.63 6.59
CA ALA A 92 0.96 19.84 5.67
C ALA A 92 0.81 18.37 6.13
N LEU A 93 1.88 17.75 6.66
CA LEU A 93 1.87 16.41 7.24
C LEU A 93 0.93 16.32 8.45
N VAL A 94 0.95 17.32 9.34
CA VAL A 94 0.05 17.38 10.50
C VAL A 94 -1.40 17.50 10.04
N ILE A 95 -1.69 18.34 9.06
CA ILE A 95 -3.05 18.50 8.50
C ILE A 95 -3.52 17.19 7.88
N ALA A 96 -2.71 16.58 7.01
CA ALA A 96 -3.05 15.31 6.37
C ALA A 96 -3.29 14.20 7.41
N GLY A 97 -2.40 14.06 8.39
CA GLY A 97 -2.54 13.09 9.48
C GLY A 97 -3.79 13.34 10.33
N ALA A 98 -4.10 14.59 10.68
CA ALA A 98 -5.30 14.93 11.43
C ALA A 98 -6.59 14.57 10.69
N VAL A 99 -6.66 14.80 9.38
CA VAL A 99 -7.80 14.41 8.54
C VAL A 99 -7.97 12.89 8.55
N VAL A 100 -6.89 12.14 8.36
CA VAL A 100 -6.92 10.67 8.41
C VAL A 100 -7.41 10.19 9.79
N ILE A 101 -6.90 10.75 10.89
CA ILE A 101 -7.31 10.38 12.25
C ILE A 101 -8.81 10.58 12.46
N ILE A 102 -9.33 11.75 12.11
CA ILE A 102 -10.75 12.08 12.32
C ILE A 102 -11.62 11.14 11.51
N TYR A 103 -11.35 11.02 10.25
CA TYR A 103 -12.13 10.22 9.31
C TYR A 103 -12.14 8.73 9.69
N THR A 104 -10.97 8.12 9.93
CA THR A 104 -10.84 6.69 10.26
C THR A 104 -11.44 6.34 11.62
N THR A 105 -11.26 7.21 12.63
CA THR A 105 -11.73 6.94 14.00
C THR A 105 -13.25 6.90 14.10
N PHE A 106 -13.96 7.73 13.33
CA PHE A 106 -15.41 7.79 13.34
C PHE A 106 -16.07 6.90 12.31
N GLY A 107 -15.39 6.59 11.19
CA GLY A 107 -15.94 5.85 10.06
C GLY A 107 -16.11 4.35 10.30
N GLY A 108 -15.09 3.69 10.81
CA GLY A 108 -15.06 2.23 10.96
C GLY A 108 -15.02 1.49 9.61
N MET A 109 -15.02 0.15 9.63
CA MET A 109 -14.81 -0.72 8.46
C MET A 109 -15.84 -0.51 7.33
N ILE A 110 -17.11 -0.27 7.66
CA ILE A 110 -18.17 -0.11 6.62
C ILE A 110 -17.99 1.23 5.90
N ALA A 111 -17.72 2.30 6.65
CA ALA A 111 -17.49 3.61 6.06
C ALA A 111 -16.18 3.64 5.25
N ASP A 112 -15.14 2.93 5.70
CA ASP A 112 -13.89 2.73 4.99
C ASP A 112 -14.15 2.10 3.60
N GLN A 113 -14.89 1.00 3.52
CA GLN A 113 -15.19 0.34 2.25
C GLN A 113 -16.05 1.18 1.30
N ILE A 114 -17.00 1.95 1.82
CA ILE A 114 -17.84 2.84 1.00
C ILE A 114 -17.00 4.02 0.47
N SER A 115 -16.19 4.63 1.32
CA SER A 115 -15.31 5.73 0.91
C SER A 115 -14.25 5.28 -0.09
N ASP A 116 -13.68 4.08 0.08
CA ASP A 116 -12.75 3.50 -0.87
C ASP A 116 -13.34 3.36 -2.28
N LEU A 117 -14.61 2.95 -2.38
CA LEU A 117 -15.30 2.87 -3.67
C LEU A 117 -15.41 4.25 -4.34
N ILE A 118 -15.78 5.27 -3.58
CA ILE A 118 -15.88 6.66 -4.08
C ILE A 118 -14.50 7.17 -4.47
N GLN A 119 -13.51 6.99 -3.61
CA GLN A 119 -12.13 7.41 -3.84
C GLN A 119 -11.53 6.70 -5.06
N PHE A 120 -11.78 5.39 -5.20
CA PHE A 120 -11.36 4.64 -6.38
C PHE A 120 -11.99 5.20 -7.69
N ALA A 121 -13.27 5.55 -7.66
CA ALA A 121 -13.91 6.18 -8.81
C ALA A 121 -13.27 7.53 -9.17
N ILE A 122 -12.95 8.37 -8.17
CA ILE A 122 -12.24 9.64 -8.36
C ILE A 122 -10.85 9.41 -8.98
N ILE A 123 -10.10 8.42 -8.46
CA ILE A 123 -8.77 8.08 -8.97
C ILE A 123 -8.84 7.60 -10.42
N LEU A 124 -9.70 6.63 -10.70
CA LEU A 124 -9.81 6.02 -12.03
C LEU A 124 -10.26 7.04 -13.07
N VAL A 125 -11.38 7.71 -12.83
CA VAL A 125 -11.95 8.69 -13.77
C VAL A 125 -11.06 9.92 -13.86
N GLY A 126 -10.54 10.41 -12.73
CA GLY A 126 -9.67 11.57 -12.66
C GLY A 126 -8.39 11.36 -13.48
N LEU A 127 -7.68 10.24 -13.27
CA LEU A 127 -6.46 9.96 -14.03
C LEU A 127 -6.74 9.64 -15.49
N ALA A 128 -7.84 8.94 -15.82
CA ALA A 128 -8.21 8.64 -17.20
C ALA A 128 -8.50 9.90 -18.02
N ILE A 129 -9.10 10.92 -17.40
CA ILE A 129 -9.38 12.22 -18.07
C ILE A 129 -8.12 13.11 -18.07
N ALA A 130 -7.44 13.21 -16.94
CA ALA A 130 -6.34 14.15 -16.77
C ALA A 130 -5.09 13.75 -17.56
N THR A 131 -4.76 12.46 -17.65
CA THR A 131 -3.53 12.01 -18.32
C THR A 131 -3.47 12.40 -19.80
N PRO A 132 -4.49 12.17 -20.64
CA PRO A 132 -4.46 12.63 -22.04
C PRO A 132 -4.33 14.15 -22.17
N ILE A 133 -4.95 14.92 -21.28
CA ILE A 133 -4.90 16.38 -21.30
C ILE A 133 -3.48 16.87 -20.99
N VAL A 134 -2.82 16.31 -19.97
CA VAL A 134 -1.43 16.64 -19.63
C VAL A 134 -0.49 16.25 -20.76
N ILE A 135 -0.64 15.05 -21.33
CA ILE A 135 0.18 14.59 -22.47
C ILE A 135 0.02 15.51 -23.67
N SER A 136 -1.21 15.92 -23.98
CA SER A 136 -1.47 16.89 -25.04
C SER A 136 -0.82 18.23 -24.76
N GLY A 137 -0.84 18.70 -23.51
CA GLY A 137 -0.17 19.93 -23.07
C GLY A 137 1.37 19.86 -23.19
N CYS A 138 1.94 18.64 -23.12
CA CYS A 138 3.37 18.41 -23.35
C CYS A 138 3.77 18.30 -24.85
N GLY A 139 2.86 18.57 -25.77
CA GLY A 139 3.09 18.42 -27.20
C GLY A 139 2.68 17.09 -27.81
N GLY A 140 1.99 16.24 -27.02
CA GLY A 140 1.55 14.91 -27.44
C GLY A 140 2.56 13.80 -27.15
N TRP A 141 2.12 12.57 -27.36
CA TRP A 141 2.99 11.41 -27.12
C TRP A 141 4.21 11.35 -28.05
N GLU A 142 4.08 11.79 -29.30
CA GLU A 142 5.19 11.84 -30.26
C GLU A 142 6.34 12.71 -29.74
N ALA A 143 6.04 13.96 -29.32
CA ALA A 143 7.03 14.86 -28.76
C ALA A 143 7.73 14.28 -27.50
N ILE A 144 6.97 13.63 -26.62
CA ILE A 144 7.52 12.97 -25.42
C ILE A 144 8.45 11.81 -25.82
N SER A 145 8.02 10.98 -26.79
CA SER A 145 8.81 9.81 -27.20
C SER A 145 10.08 10.19 -27.96
N GLU A 146 10.08 11.28 -28.73
CA GLU A 146 11.26 11.81 -29.43
C GLU A 146 12.25 12.47 -28.46
N ALA A 147 11.77 13.13 -27.40
CA ALA A 147 12.62 13.75 -26.39
C ALA A 147 13.35 12.74 -25.49
N LEU A 148 12.85 11.49 -25.41
CA LEU A 148 13.40 10.49 -24.51
C LEU A 148 14.32 9.51 -25.26
N PRO A 149 15.47 9.09 -24.64
CA PRO A 149 16.28 8.03 -25.18
C PRO A 149 15.46 6.74 -25.34
N PRO A 150 15.66 5.93 -26.43
CA PRO A 150 14.90 4.70 -26.66
C PRO A 150 14.93 3.71 -25.50
N VAL A 151 16.01 3.72 -24.73
CA VAL A 151 16.18 2.90 -23.53
C VAL A 151 15.13 3.26 -22.45
N GLN A 152 14.70 4.53 -22.36
CA GLN A 152 13.66 4.96 -21.39
C GLN A 152 12.27 4.48 -21.78
N LEU A 153 12.05 4.17 -23.05
CA LEU A 153 10.78 3.66 -23.57
C LEU A 153 10.69 2.13 -23.51
N SER A 154 11.77 1.45 -23.07
CA SER A 154 11.79 -0.01 -22.96
C SER A 154 10.97 -0.50 -21.77
N PHE A 155 10.06 -1.47 -22.02
CA PHE A 155 9.28 -2.14 -20.97
C PHE A 155 10.14 -3.05 -20.08
N THR A 156 11.32 -3.44 -20.52
CA THR A 156 12.19 -4.41 -19.82
C THR A 156 13.52 -3.80 -19.38
N LYS A 157 13.65 -2.49 -19.36
CA LYS A 157 14.88 -1.78 -18.96
C LYS A 157 15.42 -2.25 -17.62
N ILE A 158 14.55 -2.51 -16.62
CA ILE A 158 14.94 -2.98 -15.29
C ILE A 158 15.33 -4.46 -15.23
N GLY A 159 15.23 -5.17 -16.36
CA GLY A 159 15.57 -6.58 -16.46
C GLY A 159 14.49 -7.55 -15.93
N TRP A 160 14.41 -8.72 -16.53
CA TRP A 160 13.41 -9.74 -16.18
C TRP A 160 13.54 -10.26 -14.75
N VAL A 161 14.75 -10.34 -14.21
CA VAL A 161 14.99 -10.79 -12.82
C VAL A 161 14.30 -9.86 -11.84
N THR A 162 14.42 -8.55 -12.03
CA THR A 162 13.75 -7.53 -11.21
C THR A 162 12.24 -7.62 -11.35
N ILE A 163 11.72 -7.77 -12.57
CA ILE A 163 10.28 -7.88 -12.83
C ILE A 163 9.68 -9.10 -12.11
N ILE A 164 10.30 -10.27 -12.27
CA ILE A 164 9.86 -11.51 -11.61
C ILE A 164 9.96 -11.37 -10.08
N GLY A 165 11.05 -10.75 -9.60
CA GLY A 165 11.22 -10.44 -8.17
C GLY A 165 10.10 -9.58 -7.61
N TYR A 166 9.64 -8.56 -8.35
CA TYR A 166 8.48 -7.75 -7.94
C TYR A 166 7.18 -8.53 -7.95
N ILE A 167 6.92 -9.39 -8.94
CA ILE A 167 5.71 -10.23 -8.98
C ILE A 167 5.67 -11.13 -7.74
N PHE A 168 6.78 -11.80 -7.44
CA PHE A 168 6.87 -12.66 -6.26
C PHE A 168 6.73 -11.88 -4.95
N ASN A 169 7.42 -10.75 -4.84
CA ASN A 169 7.35 -9.88 -3.66
C ASN A 169 5.91 -9.40 -3.40
N TYR A 170 5.20 -8.93 -4.43
CA TYR A 170 3.81 -8.50 -4.27
C TYR A 170 2.88 -9.66 -3.91
N PHE A 171 3.07 -10.84 -4.50
CA PHE A 171 2.30 -12.01 -4.11
C PHE A 171 2.46 -12.34 -2.62
N CYS A 172 3.70 -12.41 -2.15
CA CYS A 172 3.99 -12.68 -0.73
C CYS A 172 3.43 -11.59 0.18
N THR A 173 3.63 -10.33 -0.19
CA THR A 173 3.18 -9.17 0.59
C THR A 173 1.67 -9.08 0.68
N PHE A 174 0.94 -9.31 -0.41
CA PHE A 174 -0.52 -9.23 -0.43
C PHE A 174 -1.17 -10.40 0.28
N LEU A 175 -0.61 -11.60 0.15
CA LEU A 175 -1.11 -12.76 0.87
C LEU A 175 -0.91 -12.61 2.39
N ALA A 176 0.16 -11.94 2.82
CA ALA A 176 0.44 -11.66 4.24
C ALA A 176 0.05 -10.24 4.67
N GLY A 177 -0.63 -9.48 3.82
CA GLY A 177 -1.07 -8.11 4.08
C GLY A 177 -2.41 -8.06 4.80
N PRO A 178 -2.47 -7.59 6.06
CA PRO A 178 -3.71 -7.57 6.82
C PRO A 178 -4.82 -6.77 6.13
N GLU A 179 -4.50 -5.65 5.49
CA GLU A 179 -5.43 -4.81 4.75
C GLU A 179 -6.02 -5.51 3.51
N MET A 180 -5.26 -6.39 2.87
CA MET A 180 -5.75 -7.21 1.75
C MET A 180 -6.59 -8.37 2.22
N VAL A 181 -6.11 -9.08 3.25
CA VAL A 181 -6.76 -10.27 3.80
C VAL A 181 -8.10 -9.91 4.41
N SER A 182 -8.21 -8.80 5.15
CA SER A 182 -9.45 -8.33 5.75
C SER A 182 -10.58 -8.11 4.73
N ARG A 183 -10.24 -7.70 3.50
CA ARG A 183 -11.22 -7.53 2.42
C ARG A 183 -11.76 -8.86 1.90
N PHE A 184 -10.96 -9.91 1.90
CA PHE A 184 -11.44 -11.26 1.58
C PHE A 184 -12.24 -11.88 2.73
N GLU A 185 -11.84 -11.61 3.98
CA GLU A 185 -12.55 -12.07 5.19
C GLU A 185 -13.94 -11.43 5.32
N THR A 186 -14.12 -10.19 4.89
CA THR A 186 -15.41 -9.48 4.90
C THR A 186 -16.27 -9.72 3.67
N ALA A 187 -15.76 -10.42 2.65
CA ALA A 187 -16.54 -10.74 1.46
C ALA A 187 -17.80 -11.57 1.81
N LYS A 188 -18.89 -11.38 1.07
CA LYS A 188 -20.17 -12.07 1.29
C LYS A 188 -20.00 -13.60 1.27
N ASP A 189 -19.27 -14.10 0.29
CA ASP A 189 -19.01 -15.52 0.06
C ASP A 189 -17.68 -15.73 -0.68
N GLU A 190 -17.26 -16.99 -0.81
CA GLU A 190 -16.02 -17.40 -1.45
C GLU A 190 -15.94 -16.98 -2.93
N LYS A 191 -17.08 -17.03 -3.63
CA LYS A 191 -17.18 -16.64 -5.04
C LYS A 191 -16.94 -15.14 -5.19
N THR A 192 -17.53 -14.33 -4.32
CA THR A 192 -17.32 -12.88 -4.28
C THR A 192 -15.86 -12.53 -3.96
N ALA A 193 -15.24 -13.21 -3.00
CA ALA A 193 -13.83 -13.01 -2.69
C ALA A 193 -12.92 -13.30 -3.91
N LYS A 194 -13.17 -14.40 -4.62
CA LYS A 194 -12.43 -14.75 -5.83
C LYS A 194 -12.64 -13.74 -6.96
N GLN A 195 -13.89 -13.31 -7.18
CA GLN A 195 -14.22 -12.33 -8.22
C GLN A 195 -13.59 -10.97 -7.92
N ALA A 196 -13.58 -10.55 -6.64
CA ALA A 196 -12.91 -9.32 -6.21
C ALA A 196 -11.41 -9.34 -6.54
N ALA A 197 -10.71 -10.45 -6.29
CA ALA A 197 -9.30 -10.59 -6.63
C ALA A 197 -9.06 -10.45 -8.15
N TRP A 198 -9.87 -11.09 -8.99
CA TRP A 198 -9.77 -10.97 -10.44
C TRP A 198 -10.07 -9.55 -10.94
N LEU A 199 -11.11 -8.93 -10.42
CA LEU A 199 -11.46 -7.55 -10.77
C LEU A 199 -10.33 -6.59 -10.38
N SER A 200 -9.76 -6.75 -9.17
CA SER A 200 -8.62 -5.97 -8.72
C SER A 200 -7.41 -6.14 -9.63
N ALA A 201 -7.12 -7.36 -10.11
CA ALA A 201 -6.04 -7.58 -11.07
C ALA A 201 -6.22 -6.74 -12.34
N VAL A 202 -7.40 -6.77 -12.95
CA VAL A 202 -7.68 -6.02 -14.18
C VAL A 202 -7.60 -4.51 -13.95
N LEU A 203 -8.19 -4.03 -12.86
CA LEU A 203 -8.22 -2.60 -12.54
C LEU A 203 -6.82 -2.05 -12.21
N MET A 204 -6.01 -2.81 -11.46
CA MET A 204 -4.62 -2.44 -11.17
C MET A 204 -3.77 -2.39 -12.45
N ALA A 205 -3.96 -3.34 -13.38
CA ALA A 205 -3.28 -3.31 -14.67
C ALA A 205 -3.61 -2.04 -15.45
N ALA A 206 -4.88 -1.67 -15.55
CA ALA A 206 -5.31 -0.44 -16.21
C ALA A 206 -4.74 0.81 -15.53
N MET A 207 -4.76 0.85 -14.19
CA MET A 207 -4.25 1.98 -13.41
C MET A 207 -2.73 2.15 -13.47
N SER A 208 -1.97 1.11 -13.81
CA SER A 208 -0.50 1.21 -13.93
C SER A 208 -0.03 2.14 -15.04
N ILE A 209 -0.86 2.36 -16.06
CA ILE A 209 -0.53 3.14 -17.27
C ILE A 209 -0.43 4.63 -16.96
N PHE A 210 -1.43 5.20 -16.28
CA PHE A 210 -1.58 6.66 -16.14
C PHE A 210 -0.40 7.31 -15.40
N PRO A 211 -0.02 6.89 -14.19
CA PRO A 211 1.12 7.51 -13.51
C PRO A 211 2.47 7.25 -14.21
N THR A 212 2.59 6.14 -14.95
CA THR A 212 3.81 5.86 -15.74
C THR A 212 3.94 6.87 -16.86
N LEU A 213 2.89 7.13 -17.62
CA LEU A 213 2.89 8.11 -18.70
C LEU A 213 3.15 9.53 -18.20
N LEU A 214 2.55 9.92 -17.07
CA LEU A 214 2.79 11.22 -16.43
C LEU A 214 4.25 11.37 -15.96
N GLY A 215 4.84 10.29 -15.44
CA GLY A 215 6.25 10.31 -15.04
C GLY A 215 7.21 10.44 -16.23
N LEU A 216 6.90 9.80 -17.37
CA LEU A 216 7.67 9.95 -18.61
C LEU A 216 7.49 11.34 -19.23
N ALA A 217 6.28 11.89 -19.19
CA ALA A 217 6.03 13.27 -19.62
C ALA A 217 6.83 14.27 -18.78
N ALA A 218 6.91 14.06 -17.46
CA ALA A 218 7.75 14.87 -16.59
C ALA A 218 9.24 14.75 -16.95
N LEU A 219 9.73 13.53 -17.21
CA LEU A 219 11.12 13.32 -17.61
C LEU A 219 11.46 14.00 -18.93
N ALA A 220 10.55 13.97 -19.91
CA ALA A 220 10.74 14.57 -21.22
C ALA A 220 10.74 16.12 -21.17
N THR A 221 9.90 16.71 -20.33
CA THR A 221 9.68 18.16 -20.30
C THR A 221 10.45 18.90 -19.21
N MET A 222 10.80 18.20 -18.12
CA MET A 222 11.41 18.77 -16.92
C MET A 222 12.50 17.86 -16.36
N PRO A 223 13.56 17.52 -17.12
CA PRO A 223 14.57 16.54 -16.72
C PRO A 223 15.33 16.91 -15.42
N ASP A 224 15.47 18.22 -15.14
CA ASP A 224 16.19 18.75 -13.98
C ASP A 224 15.29 18.95 -12.74
N LEU A 225 14.15 18.26 -12.67
CA LEU A 225 13.23 18.39 -11.55
C LEU A 225 13.92 17.99 -10.24
N ALA A 226 13.82 18.85 -9.23
CA ALA A 226 14.40 18.64 -7.91
C ALA A 226 13.83 17.37 -7.23
N ASP A 227 14.51 16.87 -6.21
CA ASP A 227 14.14 15.70 -5.40
C ASP A 227 13.96 14.40 -6.21
N ALA A 228 14.78 14.22 -7.26
CA ALA A 228 14.73 13.03 -8.13
C ALA A 228 13.30 12.68 -8.58
N GLY A 229 12.50 13.70 -8.87
CA GLY A 229 11.14 13.55 -9.37
C GLY A 229 10.12 13.05 -8.32
N ALA A 230 10.36 13.26 -7.03
CA ALA A 230 9.41 12.89 -5.98
C ALA A 230 7.99 13.42 -6.26
N ASN A 231 7.92 14.64 -6.81
CA ASN A 231 6.67 15.32 -7.19
C ASN A 231 6.42 15.32 -8.70
N ALA A 232 7.05 14.43 -9.47
CA ALA A 232 7.01 14.45 -10.95
C ALA A 232 5.59 14.57 -11.52
N MET A 233 4.65 13.81 -10.98
CA MET A 233 3.25 13.83 -11.44
C MET A 233 2.58 15.19 -11.22
N MET A 234 2.80 15.81 -10.06
CA MET A 234 2.26 17.14 -9.76
C MET A 234 2.96 18.23 -10.58
N ALA A 235 4.28 18.16 -10.70
CA ALA A 235 5.06 19.14 -11.43
C ALA A 235 4.65 19.23 -12.90
N VAL A 236 4.61 18.10 -13.63
CA VAL A 236 4.20 18.08 -15.03
C VAL A 236 2.74 18.51 -15.21
N THR A 237 1.86 18.14 -14.29
CA THR A 237 0.45 18.54 -14.35
C THR A 237 0.31 20.05 -14.16
N THR A 238 1.00 20.63 -13.20
CA THR A 238 0.93 22.07 -12.91
C THR A 238 1.51 22.91 -14.06
N ALA A 239 2.55 22.40 -14.72
CA ALA A 239 3.20 23.09 -15.82
C ALA A 239 2.41 23.04 -17.15
N HIS A 240 1.71 21.92 -17.41
CA HIS A 240 1.17 21.64 -18.75
C HIS A 240 -0.35 21.43 -18.81
N ALA A 241 -1.08 21.62 -17.70
CA ALA A 241 -2.53 21.43 -17.68
C ALA A 241 -3.27 22.60 -17.02
N PRO A 242 -4.55 22.83 -17.38
CA PRO A 242 -5.41 23.79 -16.72
C PRO A 242 -5.56 23.52 -15.23
N GLY A 243 -5.77 24.57 -14.40
CA GLY A 243 -5.89 24.44 -12.94
C GLY A 243 -6.95 23.44 -12.46
N VAL A 244 -8.04 23.25 -13.20
CA VAL A 244 -9.05 22.22 -12.91
C VAL A 244 -8.45 20.82 -12.94
N ILE A 245 -7.60 20.52 -13.92
CA ILE A 245 -6.93 19.22 -14.06
C ILE A 245 -5.89 19.02 -12.95
N VAL A 246 -5.17 20.08 -12.57
CA VAL A 246 -4.29 20.07 -11.39
C VAL A 246 -5.09 19.67 -10.14
N GLY A 247 -6.26 20.25 -9.93
CA GLY A 247 -7.17 19.90 -8.84
C GLY A 247 -7.63 18.44 -8.88
N VAL A 248 -7.98 17.93 -10.06
CA VAL A 248 -8.42 16.53 -10.24
C VAL A 248 -7.28 15.54 -9.92
N ILE A 249 -6.07 15.76 -10.42
CA ILE A 249 -4.93 14.88 -10.11
C ILE A 249 -4.55 14.96 -8.63
N SER A 250 -4.59 16.14 -8.04
CA SER A 250 -4.34 16.31 -6.61
C SER A 250 -5.35 15.55 -5.76
N ALA A 251 -6.63 15.67 -6.09
CA ALA A 251 -7.70 14.91 -5.43
C ALA A 251 -7.48 13.40 -5.59
N ALA A 252 -7.11 12.94 -6.79
CA ALA A 252 -6.83 11.52 -7.02
C ALA A 252 -5.66 10.99 -6.17
N ILE A 253 -4.56 11.77 -6.04
CA ILE A 253 -3.42 11.37 -5.19
C ILE A 253 -3.82 11.34 -3.73
N ILE A 254 -4.52 12.36 -3.23
CA ILE A 254 -4.98 12.43 -1.84
C ILE A 254 -5.94 11.26 -1.56
N CYS A 255 -6.89 10.98 -2.43
CA CYS A 255 -7.78 9.83 -2.31
C CYS A 255 -6.99 8.51 -2.24
N ALA A 256 -6.01 8.30 -3.12
CA ALA A 256 -5.21 7.08 -3.16
C ALA A 256 -4.39 6.87 -1.87
N THR A 257 -3.86 7.94 -1.29
CA THR A 257 -3.08 7.86 -0.05
C THR A 257 -3.97 7.71 1.18
N MET A 258 -5.11 8.40 1.22
CA MET A 258 -6.06 8.30 2.33
C MET A 258 -6.70 6.91 2.41
N SER A 259 -7.16 6.33 1.29
CA SER A 259 -7.77 4.99 1.25
C SER A 259 -6.83 3.89 1.76
N SER A 260 -5.53 4.08 1.57
CA SER A 260 -4.54 3.13 2.08
C SER A 260 -4.23 3.38 3.56
N ALA A 261 -4.19 4.64 3.99
CA ALA A 261 -3.86 4.99 5.37
C ALA A 261 -4.94 4.53 6.36
N ASP A 262 -6.22 4.75 6.04
CA ASP A 262 -7.35 4.38 6.91
C ASP A 262 -7.50 2.86 7.03
N SER A 263 -7.43 2.11 5.95
CA SER A 263 -7.45 0.65 5.97
C SER A 263 -6.30 0.06 6.79
N ASN A 264 -5.08 0.61 6.65
CA ASN A 264 -3.93 0.22 7.45
C ASN A 264 -4.15 0.49 8.95
N LEU A 265 -4.70 1.65 9.30
CA LEU A 265 -4.99 2.04 10.69
C LEU A 265 -6.07 1.16 11.31
N LEU A 266 -7.15 0.85 10.57
CA LEU A 266 -8.21 -0.04 11.05
C LEU A 266 -7.69 -1.45 11.29
N CYS A 267 -6.92 -2.01 10.36
CA CYS A 267 -6.30 -3.32 10.53
C CYS A 267 -5.33 -3.34 11.72
N MET A 268 -4.50 -2.30 11.85
CA MET A 268 -3.52 -2.18 12.93
C MET A 268 -4.20 -2.09 14.29
N SER A 269 -5.19 -1.22 14.46
CA SER A 269 -5.92 -1.07 15.72
C SER A 269 -6.70 -2.33 16.09
N THR A 270 -7.28 -3.02 15.11
CA THR A 270 -7.96 -4.31 15.30
C THR A 270 -6.99 -5.39 15.77
N MET A 271 -5.81 -5.52 15.16
CA MET A 271 -4.80 -6.50 15.58
C MET A 271 -4.22 -6.19 16.96
N ILE A 272 -3.93 -4.92 17.26
CA ILE A 272 -3.45 -4.54 18.60
C ILE A 272 -4.50 -4.89 19.66
N MET A 273 -5.78 -4.60 19.39
CA MET A 273 -6.84 -4.92 20.34
C MET A 273 -7.07 -6.42 20.47
N ASN A 274 -7.29 -7.14 19.37
CA ASN A 274 -7.70 -8.55 19.41
C ASN A 274 -6.54 -9.48 19.74
N ASP A 275 -5.39 -9.30 19.08
CA ASP A 275 -4.29 -10.24 19.13
C ASP A 275 -3.26 -9.95 20.22
N LEU A 276 -3.20 -8.69 20.71
CA LEU A 276 -2.29 -8.31 21.80
C LEU A 276 -3.06 -7.99 23.08
N TYR A 277 -3.96 -6.98 23.07
CA TYR A 277 -4.58 -6.51 24.31
C TYR A 277 -5.58 -7.50 24.91
N LEU A 278 -6.59 -7.96 24.16
CA LEU A 278 -7.62 -8.89 24.67
C LEU A 278 -7.04 -10.26 24.99
N LYS A 279 -6.04 -10.68 24.24
CA LYS A 279 -5.40 -11.98 24.42
C LYS A 279 -4.55 -12.07 25.69
N TYR A 280 -3.90 -10.97 26.10
CA TYR A 280 -2.98 -10.93 27.24
C TYR A 280 -3.49 -10.10 28.41
N GLY A 281 -4.50 -9.24 28.20
CA GLY A 281 -4.98 -8.29 29.20
C GLY A 281 -5.85 -8.87 30.32
N GLY A 282 -6.28 -10.14 30.20
CA GLY A 282 -7.01 -10.87 31.24
C GLY A 282 -8.37 -10.34 31.65
N LYS A 283 -8.80 -9.16 31.18
CA LYS A 283 -10.09 -8.53 31.53
C LYS A 283 -11.13 -8.77 30.42
N LYS A 284 -12.31 -9.22 30.81
CA LYS A 284 -13.47 -9.23 29.90
C LYS A 284 -13.97 -7.80 29.75
N LEU A 285 -13.85 -7.26 28.54
CA LEU A 285 -14.39 -5.95 28.19
C LEU A 285 -15.81 -6.09 27.63
N SER A 286 -16.66 -5.09 27.86
CA SER A 286 -17.92 -4.98 27.15
C SER A 286 -17.68 -4.51 25.69
N ASP A 287 -18.62 -4.79 24.79
CA ASP A 287 -18.51 -4.38 23.38
C ASP A 287 -18.27 -2.88 23.21
N LYS A 288 -18.91 -2.06 24.04
CA LYS A 288 -18.71 -0.60 24.05
C LYS A 288 -17.27 -0.23 24.43
N GLN A 289 -16.69 -0.92 25.41
CA GLN A 289 -15.29 -0.70 25.81
C GLN A 289 -14.32 -1.15 24.73
N VAL A 290 -14.57 -2.29 24.09
CA VAL A 290 -13.73 -2.76 22.94
C VAL A 290 -13.74 -1.70 21.85
N ILE A 291 -14.89 -1.18 21.44
CA ILE A 291 -14.98 -0.13 20.43
C ILE A 291 -14.23 1.13 20.86
N THR A 292 -14.42 1.57 22.10
CA THR A 292 -13.75 2.80 22.61
C THR A 292 -12.23 2.63 22.63
N TYR A 293 -11.73 1.49 23.10
CA TYR A 293 -10.28 1.22 23.14
C TYR A 293 -9.69 1.04 21.75
N THR A 294 -10.42 0.41 20.82
CA THR A 294 -9.98 0.31 19.40
C THR A 294 -9.87 1.71 18.79
N ARG A 295 -10.82 2.60 19.04
CA ARG A 295 -10.75 4.00 18.58
C ARG A 295 -9.57 4.74 19.19
N ALA A 296 -9.34 4.59 20.49
CA ALA A 296 -8.19 5.20 21.15
C ALA A 296 -6.87 4.65 20.58
N CYS A 297 -6.78 3.33 20.37
CA CYS A 297 -5.64 2.69 19.73
C CYS A 297 -5.41 3.23 18.31
N ASN A 298 -6.48 3.44 17.53
CA ASN A 298 -6.42 4.03 16.20
C ASN A 298 -5.79 5.44 16.23
N VAL A 299 -6.25 6.30 17.12
CA VAL A 299 -5.72 7.66 17.29
C VAL A 299 -4.23 7.62 17.67
N VAL A 300 -3.87 6.81 18.68
CA VAL A 300 -2.47 6.69 19.12
C VAL A 300 -1.58 6.18 17.99
N SER A 301 -2.02 5.14 17.28
CA SER A 301 -1.28 4.58 16.15
C SER A 301 -1.09 5.59 15.02
N ALA A 302 -2.12 6.38 14.72
CA ALA A 302 -2.04 7.41 13.69
C ALA A 302 -1.09 8.55 14.08
N VAL A 303 -1.09 8.96 15.36
CA VAL A 303 -0.13 9.95 15.86
C VAL A 303 1.31 9.43 15.77
N ILE A 304 1.55 8.18 16.14
CA ILE A 304 2.88 7.56 15.98
C ILE A 304 3.29 7.53 14.50
N ALA A 305 2.40 7.11 13.60
CA ALA A 305 2.68 7.09 12.17
C ALA A 305 2.97 8.49 11.61
N MET A 306 2.27 9.51 12.09
CA MET A 306 2.52 10.91 11.74
C MET A 306 3.91 11.38 12.22
N ILE A 307 4.32 11.04 13.44
CA ILE A 307 5.66 11.35 13.97
C ILE A 307 6.72 10.67 13.11
N ILE A 308 6.54 9.40 12.74
CA ILE A 308 7.46 8.67 11.87
C ILE A 308 7.54 9.34 10.49
N SER A 309 6.42 9.82 9.94
CA SER A 309 6.41 10.51 8.65
C SER A 309 7.21 11.81 8.66
N MET A 310 7.29 12.48 9.81
CA MET A 310 8.08 13.71 9.99
C MET A 310 9.59 13.46 10.12
N ALA A 311 10.03 12.22 10.32
CA ALA A 311 11.43 11.86 10.40
C ALA A 311 12.19 11.96 9.05
N GLY A 312 11.48 12.26 7.95
CA GLY A 312 12.10 12.48 6.64
C GLY A 312 12.58 11.21 5.92
N VAL A 313 12.17 10.02 6.39
CA VAL A 313 12.52 8.78 5.71
C VAL A 313 11.81 8.71 4.36
N PRO A 314 12.51 8.40 3.25
CA PRO A 314 11.89 8.32 1.94
C PRO A 314 10.71 7.33 1.89
N ILE A 315 9.61 7.71 1.24
CA ILE A 315 8.38 6.91 1.11
C ILE A 315 8.67 5.51 0.56
N VAL A 316 9.55 5.44 -0.46
CA VAL A 316 9.94 4.15 -1.07
C VAL A 316 10.65 3.25 -0.08
N THR A 317 11.53 3.79 0.76
CA THR A 317 12.25 3.03 1.80
C THR A 317 11.29 2.47 2.83
N MET A 318 10.33 3.26 3.33
CA MET A 318 9.31 2.79 4.28
C MET A 318 8.47 1.66 3.68
N ASN A 319 8.04 1.79 2.42
CA ASN A 319 7.26 0.76 1.73
C ASN A 319 8.07 -0.52 1.49
N THR A 320 9.33 -0.40 1.07
CA THR A 320 10.21 -1.56 0.84
C THR A 320 10.46 -2.33 2.12
N PHE A 321 10.69 -1.63 3.23
CA PHE A 321 10.87 -2.25 4.54
C PHE A 321 9.60 -2.97 5.01
N ALA A 322 8.43 -2.32 4.87
CA ALA A 322 7.15 -2.93 5.22
C ALA A 322 6.85 -4.20 4.42
N PHE A 323 7.08 -4.17 3.12
CA PHE A 323 6.88 -5.32 2.25
C PHE A 323 7.87 -6.44 2.53
N GLY A 324 9.14 -6.09 2.78
CA GLY A 324 10.18 -7.05 3.13
C GLY A 324 9.87 -7.82 4.42
N ILE A 325 9.44 -7.14 5.48
CA ILE A 325 9.03 -7.79 6.73
C ILE A 325 7.90 -8.79 6.48
N ARG A 326 6.88 -8.43 5.68
CA ARG A 326 5.75 -9.31 5.37
C ARG A 326 6.16 -10.54 4.60
N CYS A 327 7.01 -10.36 3.58
CA CYS A 327 7.54 -11.46 2.79
C CYS A 327 8.40 -12.41 3.61
N ALA A 328 9.25 -11.88 4.45
CA ALA A 328 10.25 -12.67 5.15
C ALA A 328 9.68 -13.47 6.33
N GLY A 329 8.74 -12.89 7.09
CA GLY A 329 8.19 -13.53 8.28
C GLY A 329 6.77 -14.07 8.08
N PRO A 330 5.74 -13.20 8.08
CA PRO A 330 4.33 -13.60 8.08
C PRO A 330 3.89 -14.43 6.87
N PHE A 331 4.46 -14.20 5.68
CA PHE A 331 4.05 -14.90 4.45
C PHE A 331 4.16 -16.42 4.58
N ALA A 332 5.30 -16.94 5.03
CA ALA A 332 5.48 -18.39 5.12
C ALA A 332 4.57 -19.02 6.17
N ALA A 333 4.44 -18.39 7.34
CA ALA A 333 3.57 -18.90 8.40
C ALA A 333 2.09 -18.86 7.99
N TYR A 334 1.62 -17.76 7.41
CA TYR A 334 0.22 -17.62 7.02
C TYR A 334 -0.08 -18.32 5.70
N GLY A 335 0.61 -17.93 4.61
CA GLY A 335 0.30 -18.39 3.26
C GLY A 335 0.52 -19.89 3.08
N LEU A 336 1.70 -20.40 3.47
CA LEU A 336 1.97 -21.84 3.41
C LEU A 336 1.18 -22.59 4.48
N GLY A 337 0.89 -21.98 5.63
CA GLY A 337 0.03 -22.55 6.66
C GLY A 337 -1.39 -22.86 6.17
N LEU A 338 -1.92 -22.10 5.20
CA LEU A 338 -3.24 -22.33 4.60
C LEU A 338 -3.28 -23.54 3.65
N ILE A 339 -2.15 -23.93 3.05
CA ILE A 339 -2.11 -24.95 1.99
C ILE A 339 -1.30 -26.19 2.34
N VAL A 340 -0.43 -26.14 3.36
CA VAL A 340 0.43 -27.27 3.75
C VAL A 340 -0.10 -27.96 5.00
N PRO A 341 -0.87 -29.07 4.88
CA PRO A 341 -1.48 -29.74 6.04
C PRO A 341 -0.47 -30.28 7.05
N LYS A 342 0.73 -30.63 6.61
CA LYS A 342 1.79 -31.22 7.43
C LYS A 342 2.70 -30.21 8.15
N ALA A 343 2.45 -28.89 8.00
CA ALA A 343 3.25 -27.86 8.65
C ALA A 343 3.14 -27.99 10.19
N THR A 344 4.28 -28.04 10.87
CA THR A 344 4.36 -28.21 12.32
C THR A 344 4.40 -26.86 13.05
N ARG A 345 4.12 -26.85 14.36
CA ARG A 345 4.20 -25.65 15.19
C ARG A 345 5.59 -24.98 15.11
N ASN A 346 6.64 -25.78 15.15
CA ASN A 346 8.01 -25.29 15.11
C ASN A 346 8.36 -24.69 13.75
N SER A 347 7.84 -25.22 12.65
CA SER A 347 8.06 -24.63 11.32
C SER A 347 7.49 -23.22 11.21
N GLY A 348 6.32 -22.94 11.82
CA GLY A 348 5.74 -21.61 11.89
C GLY A 348 6.63 -20.62 12.65
N ILE A 349 7.16 -21.03 13.83
CA ILE A 349 8.05 -20.17 14.63
C ILE A 349 9.37 -19.92 13.89
N ILE A 350 9.98 -20.98 13.34
CA ILE A 350 11.26 -20.88 12.62
C ILE A 350 11.13 -19.98 11.40
N SER A 351 10.02 -20.08 10.64
CA SER A 351 9.80 -19.21 9.46
C SER A 351 9.65 -17.75 9.85
N LEU A 352 8.91 -17.44 10.92
CA LEU A 352 8.72 -16.07 11.40
C LEU A 352 10.03 -15.44 11.90
N ILE A 353 10.75 -16.14 12.77
CA ILE A 353 11.99 -15.62 13.36
C ILE A 353 13.12 -15.62 12.33
N GLY A 354 13.37 -16.76 11.70
CA GLY A 354 14.47 -16.93 10.75
C GLY A 354 14.33 -16.05 9.52
N GLY A 355 13.11 -15.97 8.97
CA GLY A 355 12.84 -15.07 7.84
C GLY A 355 13.04 -13.61 8.19
N THR A 356 12.51 -13.17 9.34
CA THR A 356 12.68 -11.77 9.79
C THR A 356 14.14 -11.43 10.07
N ILE A 357 14.87 -12.30 10.76
CA ILE A 357 16.32 -12.09 11.02
C ILE A 357 17.08 -12.04 9.69
N GLY A 358 16.83 -12.96 8.78
CA GLY A 358 17.46 -12.97 7.45
C GLY A 358 17.18 -11.70 6.66
N PHE A 359 15.97 -11.18 6.69
CA PHE A 359 15.62 -9.91 6.07
C PHE A 359 16.34 -8.73 6.70
N CYS A 360 16.35 -8.61 8.03
CA CYS A 360 17.06 -7.55 8.73
C CYS A 360 18.57 -7.60 8.43
N PHE A 361 19.15 -8.79 8.46
CA PHE A 361 20.57 -8.97 8.15
C PHE A 361 20.90 -8.52 6.72
N TRP A 362 20.07 -8.92 5.76
CA TRP A 362 20.25 -8.48 4.37
C TRP A 362 20.13 -6.96 4.22
N GLN A 363 19.15 -6.35 4.88
CA GLN A 363 18.90 -4.90 4.82
C GLN A 363 20.05 -4.06 5.42
N PHE A 364 20.81 -4.62 6.36
CA PHE A 364 21.99 -3.95 6.95
C PHE A 364 23.27 -4.16 6.13
N LEU A 365 23.30 -5.15 5.23
CA LEU A 365 24.45 -5.44 4.39
C LEU A 365 24.36 -4.83 2.98
N SER A 366 23.16 -4.46 2.55
CA SER A 366 22.90 -3.81 1.26
C SER A 366 22.80 -2.29 1.39
#